data_1f8810c7a469bf5ee75cd12c85ba3eba
#
_entry.id   1f8810c7a469bf5ee75cd12c85ba3eba
#
_cell.length_a   1.000
_cell.length_b   1.000
_cell.length_c   1.000
_cell.angle_alpha   90.00
_cell.angle_beta   90.00
_cell.angle_gamma   90.00
#
_symmetry.space_group_name_H-M   'P 1'
#
loop_
_entity.id
_entity.type
_entity.pdbx_description
1 polymer ?
#
loop_
_entity_poly.entity_id
_entity_poly.type
_entity_poly.pdbx_seq_one_letter_code
_entity_poly.pdbx_strand_id
1 'polypeptide(L)'
;MADLQAWSQFPAEKWDAVPLSDDTHASMNHDRREVPWALEQTPMPASGSDAGVVGVTGPVTLGSVDALARTIGFDARYQLNLPLGPTGVWTLSRDSMSTDSTAPTTDRTVHVDQYTGKILADVRHTDYSLAGKAMAVGIALHMGTLGLWSVLANTVMCLAVLFLCASSLVLWWKRRPSKAGRLVAPPMPRELPLWQGAVLVGLGVSMAFPMAGIALLVVLALDTLVLSRLPKVRQSLT
;
A
#
# COMPACT_ATOMS: atom_id res chain seq x y z
N MET A 1 -18.98 4.62 8.03
CA MET A 1 -17.90 4.00 7.29
C MET A 1 -17.52 4.99 6.20
N ALA A 2 -16.37 5.65 6.34
CA ALA A 2 -15.88 6.53 5.29
C ALA A 2 -15.63 5.66 4.05
N ASP A 3 -16.14 6.14 2.94
CA ASP A 3 -16.25 5.45 1.67
C ASP A 3 -14.85 5.04 1.16
N LEU A 4 -14.40 3.83 1.53
CA LEU A 4 -13.16 3.25 1.03
C LEU A 4 -13.22 3.07 -0.51
N GLN A 5 -14.41 3.15 -1.10
CA GLN A 5 -14.59 3.16 -2.55
C GLN A 5 -13.93 4.37 -3.22
N ALA A 6 -13.80 5.50 -2.53
CA ALA A 6 -13.11 6.68 -3.09
C ALA A 6 -11.63 6.44 -3.41
N TRP A 7 -10.99 5.45 -2.79
CA TRP A 7 -9.58 5.11 -3.00
C TRP A 7 -9.37 4.07 -4.11
N SER A 8 -10.39 3.25 -4.37
CA SER A 8 -10.34 2.13 -5.32
C SER A 8 -11.23 2.32 -6.55
N GLN A 9 -11.77 3.52 -6.77
CA GLN A 9 -12.75 3.70 -7.85
C GLN A 9 -12.10 3.54 -9.22
N PHE A 10 -12.49 2.42 -9.84
CA PHE A 10 -12.68 2.39 -11.29
C PHE A 10 -13.80 3.35 -11.67
N PRO A 11 -13.74 3.98 -12.84
CA PRO A 11 -14.93 4.60 -13.40
C PRO A 11 -16.00 3.50 -13.52
N ALA A 12 -17.08 3.64 -12.76
CA ALA A 12 -18.21 2.72 -12.74
C ALA A 12 -18.69 2.39 -14.17
N GLU A 13 -18.61 3.35 -15.08
CA GLU A 13 -18.93 3.26 -16.50
C GLU A 13 -18.26 2.10 -17.25
N LYS A 14 -17.09 1.62 -16.81
CA LYS A 14 -16.43 0.46 -17.42
C LYS A 14 -17.02 -0.88 -16.96
N TRP A 15 -17.76 -0.88 -15.86
CA TRP A 15 -18.34 -2.08 -15.25
C TRP A 15 -19.85 -2.19 -15.45
N ASP A 16 -20.53 -1.10 -15.82
CA ASP A 16 -21.99 -1.06 -15.92
C ASP A 16 -22.58 -2.03 -16.96
N ALA A 17 -21.77 -2.44 -17.93
CA ALA A 17 -22.18 -3.37 -18.99
C ALA A 17 -21.77 -4.82 -18.74
N VAL A 18 -21.10 -5.13 -17.64
CA VAL A 18 -20.52 -6.46 -17.38
C VAL A 18 -21.05 -7.00 -16.05
N PRO A 19 -21.58 -8.24 -16.02
CA PRO A 19 -21.97 -8.86 -14.76
C PRO A 19 -20.76 -9.00 -13.83
N LEU A 20 -20.95 -8.64 -12.55
CA LEU A 20 -19.93 -8.74 -11.52
C LEU A 20 -20.12 -10.03 -10.72
N SER A 21 -19.01 -10.59 -10.24
CA SER A 21 -19.02 -11.69 -9.29
C SER A 21 -19.05 -11.15 -7.85
N ASP A 22 -19.35 -12.03 -6.89
CA ASP A 22 -19.27 -11.73 -5.47
C ASP A 22 -17.82 -11.67 -4.98
N ASP A 23 -16.85 -12.10 -5.80
CA ASP A 23 -15.44 -12.07 -5.49
C ASP A 23 -14.82 -10.70 -5.78
N THR A 24 -13.86 -10.29 -4.95
CA THR A 24 -13.03 -9.11 -5.19
C THR A 24 -11.66 -9.53 -5.73
N HIS A 25 -10.91 -8.59 -6.29
CA HIS A 25 -9.55 -8.83 -6.75
C HIS A 25 -8.63 -9.36 -5.64
N ALA A 26 -8.95 -9.08 -4.37
CA ALA A 26 -8.21 -9.61 -3.22
C ALA A 26 -8.20 -11.15 -3.17
N SER A 27 -9.19 -11.82 -3.75
CA SER A 27 -9.26 -13.29 -3.83
C SER A 27 -8.13 -13.91 -4.67
N MET A 28 -7.49 -13.13 -5.53
CA MET A 28 -6.32 -13.55 -6.32
C MET A 28 -5.00 -13.47 -5.55
N ASN A 29 -4.98 -12.88 -4.35
CA ASN A 29 -3.79 -12.79 -3.51
C ASN A 29 -3.58 -14.11 -2.74
N HIS A 30 -2.91 -15.07 -3.34
CA HIS A 30 -2.55 -16.36 -2.72
C HIS A 30 -1.26 -16.22 -1.90
N ASP A 31 -1.36 -15.67 -0.66
CA ASP A 31 -0.23 -15.41 0.26
C ASP A 31 0.82 -14.40 -0.24
N ARG A 32 0.65 -13.85 -1.42
CA ARG A 32 1.45 -12.76 -2.00
C ARG A 32 0.52 -11.67 -2.49
N ARG A 33 0.94 -10.43 -2.42
CA ARG A 33 0.22 -9.33 -3.05
C ARG A 33 0.48 -9.36 -4.56
N GLU A 34 -0.40 -9.98 -5.29
CA GLU A 34 -0.34 -10.16 -6.75
C GLU A 34 -1.24 -9.17 -7.49
N VAL A 35 -2.09 -8.46 -6.77
CA VAL A 35 -3.05 -7.51 -7.32
C VAL A 35 -2.67 -6.09 -6.91
N PRO A 36 -2.72 -5.11 -7.84
CA PRO A 36 -2.52 -3.70 -7.51
C PRO A 36 -3.44 -3.26 -6.37
N TRP A 37 -2.89 -2.58 -5.38
CA TRP A 37 -3.65 -2.14 -4.20
C TRP A 37 -4.90 -1.34 -4.57
N ALA A 38 -4.83 -0.53 -5.65
CA ALA A 38 -5.95 0.24 -6.16
C ALA A 38 -7.15 -0.64 -6.61
N LEU A 39 -6.90 -1.92 -6.91
CA LEU A 39 -7.91 -2.87 -7.39
C LEU A 39 -8.39 -3.84 -6.32
N GLU A 40 -7.63 -4.04 -5.26
CA GLU A 40 -7.80 -5.12 -4.29
C GLU A 40 -9.25 -5.23 -3.77
N GLN A 41 -9.90 -4.11 -3.50
CA GLN A 41 -11.26 -4.06 -2.98
C GLN A 41 -12.35 -3.96 -4.07
N THR A 42 -11.98 -3.94 -5.35
CA THR A 42 -12.97 -3.87 -6.42
C THR A 42 -13.52 -5.25 -6.77
N PRO A 43 -14.81 -5.37 -7.10
CA PRO A 43 -15.39 -6.63 -7.54
C PRO A 43 -14.78 -7.06 -8.87
N MET A 44 -14.68 -8.38 -9.08
CA MET A 44 -14.24 -8.95 -10.34
C MET A 44 -15.43 -9.11 -11.32
N PRO A 45 -15.22 -8.99 -12.63
CA PRO A 45 -16.25 -9.36 -13.58
C PRO A 45 -16.50 -10.87 -13.54
N ALA A 46 -17.71 -11.28 -13.91
CA ALA A 46 -18.12 -12.68 -13.98
C ALA A 46 -18.14 -13.17 -15.43
N SER A 47 -17.61 -14.37 -15.66
CA SER A 47 -17.71 -15.08 -16.95
C SER A 47 -19.11 -15.63 -17.21
N GLY A 48 -19.40 -15.94 -18.46
CA GLY A 48 -20.60 -16.65 -18.89
C GLY A 48 -21.71 -15.75 -19.44
N SER A 49 -21.44 -14.48 -19.67
CA SER A 49 -22.35 -13.55 -20.32
C SER A 49 -21.94 -13.25 -21.79
N ASP A 50 -22.83 -12.60 -22.55
CA ASP A 50 -22.50 -12.06 -23.85
C ASP A 50 -21.80 -10.70 -23.80
N ALA A 51 -21.56 -10.16 -22.61
CA ALA A 51 -20.88 -8.89 -22.42
C ALA A 51 -19.41 -8.92 -22.88
N GLY A 52 -18.85 -7.74 -23.08
CA GLY A 52 -17.45 -7.58 -23.42
C GLY A 52 -17.16 -7.41 -24.90
N VAL A 53 -15.89 -7.21 -25.22
CA VAL A 53 -15.37 -6.96 -26.56
C VAL A 53 -14.64 -8.20 -27.06
N VAL A 54 -14.66 -8.44 -28.37
CA VAL A 54 -13.95 -9.58 -28.98
C VAL A 54 -12.47 -9.58 -28.61
N GLY A 55 -12.03 -10.68 -28.01
CA GLY A 55 -10.64 -10.89 -27.59
C GLY A 55 -10.04 -12.12 -28.26
N VAL A 56 -10.23 -13.31 -27.68
CA VAL A 56 -9.76 -14.57 -28.23
C VAL A 56 -10.69 -15.03 -29.33
N THR A 57 -10.15 -15.40 -30.48
CA THR A 57 -10.88 -16.04 -31.57
C THR A 57 -10.59 -17.55 -31.53
N GLY A 58 -11.61 -18.36 -31.29
CA GLY A 58 -11.50 -19.83 -31.20
C GLY A 58 -11.50 -20.36 -29.78
N PRO A 59 -10.97 -21.57 -29.52
CA PRO A 59 -10.98 -22.18 -28.20
C PRO A 59 -10.21 -21.33 -27.16
N VAL A 60 -10.85 -21.08 -26.01
CA VAL A 60 -10.22 -20.32 -24.93
C VAL A 60 -9.33 -21.26 -24.10
N THR A 61 -8.05 -21.12 -24.29
CA THR A 61 -7.00 -21.92 -23.64
C THR A 61 -5.91 -21.01 -23.13
N LEU A 62 -5.05 -21.52 -22.26
CA LEU A 62 -3.88 -20.78 -21.76
C LEU A 62 -3.06 -20.18 -22.91
N GLY A 63 -2.83 -20.96 -23.97
CA GLY A 63 -2.04 -20.51 -25.11
C GLY A 63 -2.73 -19.41 -25.94
N SER A 64 -4.05 -19.49 -26.13
CA SER A 64 -4.79 -18.46 -26.85
C SER A 64 -4.92 -17.16 -26.05
N VAL A 65 -5.02 -17.26 -24.72
CA VAL A 65 -5.03 -16.08 -23.82
C VAL A 65 -3.64 -15.44 -23.76
N ASP A 66 -2.55 -16.22 -23.72
CA ASP A 66 -1.18 -15.67 -23.82
C ASP A 66 -0.94 -14.99 -25.19
N ALA A 67 -1.42 -15.58 -26.28
CA ALA A 67 -1.34 -14.97 -27.59
C ALA A 67 -2.12 -13.64 -27.67
N LEU A 68 -3.33 -13.60 -27.07
CA LEU A 68 -4.09 -12.36 -26.94
C LEU A 68 -3.30 -11.34 -26.13
N ALA A 69 -2.74 -11.74 -24.98
CA ALA A 69 -1.96 -10.85 -24.11
C ALA A 69 -0.86 -10.14 -24.90
N ARG A 70 -0.09 -10.87 -25.69
CA ARG A 70 0.97 -10.30 -26.53
C ARG A 70 0.42 -9.35 -27.59
N THR A 71 -0.72 -9.69 -28.20
CA THR A 71 -1.36 -8.84 -29.21
C THR A 71 -1.84 -7.51 -28.64
N ILE A 72 -2.30 -7.50 -27.38
CA ILE A 72 -2.81 -6.30 -26.72
C ILE A 72 -1.73 -5.51 -25.95
N GLY A 73 -0.44 -5.92 -26.05
CA GLY A 73 0.71 -5.18 -25.56
C GLY A 73 1.28 -5.64 -24.21
N PHE A 74 1.06 -6.91 -23.84
CA PHE A 74 1.77 -7.55 -22.73
C PHE A 74 3.05 -8.25 -23.23
N ASP A 75 3.96 -7.48 -23.77
CA ASP A 75 5.20 -7.97 -24.42
C ASP A 75 6.31 -8.23 -23.43
N ALA A 76 6.24 -7.61 -22.24
CA ALA A 76 7.18 -7.81 -21.17
C ALA A 76 6.65 -8.84 -20.15
N ARG A 77 7.25 -8.90 -18.99
CA ARG A 77 6.79 -9.73 -17.89
C ARG A 77 5.38 -9.29 -17.43
N TYR A 78 4.50 -10.26 -17.24
CA TYR A 78 3.16 -10.07 -16.71
C TYR A 78 2.69 -11.34 -15.97
N GLN A 79 1.66 -11.21 -15.18
CA GLN A 79 1.03 -12.31 -14.48
C GLN A 79 -0.22 -12.76 -15.25
N LEU A 80 -0.46 -14.07 -15.28
CA LEU A 80 -1.65 -14.66 -15.86
C LEU A 80 -2.30 -15.56 -14.83
N ASN A 81 -3.46 -15.13 -14.32
CA ASN A 81 -4.24 -15.89 -13.35
C ASN A 81 -5.33 -16.67 -14.05
N LEU A 82 -5.47 -17.94 -13.67
CA LEU A 82 -6.46 -18.87 -14.22
C LEU A 82 -7.84 -18.58 -13.61
N PRO A 83 -8.92 -18.82 -14.38
CA PRO A 83 -10.27 -18.72 -13.87
C PRO A 83 -10.53 -19.75 -12.77
N LEU A 84 -11.21 -19.34 -11.71
CA LEU A 84 -11.60 -20.20 -10.59
C LEU A 84 -13.13 -20.31 -10.53
N GLY A 85 -13.64 -21.52 -10.59
CA GLY A 85 -15.09 -21.77 -10.55
C GLY A 85 -15.83 -21.37 -11.84
N PRO A 86 -17.17 -21.45 -11.84
CA PRO A 86 -17.99 -21.24 -13.05
C PRO A 86 -18.07 -19.78 -13.48
N THR A 87 -17.88 -18.83 -12.59
CA THR A 87 -17.92 -17.39 -12.88
C THR A 87 -16.52 -16.78 -13.00
N GLY A 88 -15.46 -17.58 -12.79
CA GLY A 88 -14.08 -17.12 -12.84
C GLY A 88 -13.69 -16.55 -14.19
N VAL A 89 -12.68 -15.68 -14.19
CA VAL A 89 -12.16 -15.03 -15.40
C VAL A 89 -10.66 -15.26 -15.52
N TRP A 90 -10.14 -15.29 -16.73
CA TRP A 90 -8.70 -15.13 -16.96
C TRP A 90 -8.32 -13.71 -16.64
N THR A 91 -7.29 -13.52 -15.81
CA THR A 91 -6.79 -12.19 -15.46
C THR A 91 -5.35 -12.05 -15.91
N LEU A 92 -5.13 -11.06 -16.76
CA LEU A 92 -3.81 -10.62 -17.20
C LEU A 92 -3.48 -9.36 -16.42
N SER A 93 -2.42 -9.37 -15.64
CA SER A 93 -2.01 -8.19 -14.88
C SER A 93 -0.52 -7.91 -15.05
N ARG A 94 -0.22 -6.63 -15.14
CA ARG A 94 1.13 -6.09 -15.05
C ARG A 94 1.07 -4.86 -14.17
N ASP A 95 1.82 -4.90 -13.08
CA ASP A 95 1.86 -3.79 -12.14
C ASP A 95 3.28 -3.52 -11.62
N SER A 96 3.48 -2.30 -11.15
CA SER A 96 4.76 -1.85 -10.61
C SER A 96 5.04 -2.38 -9.21
N MET A 97 4.02 -2.89 -8.49
CA MET A 97 4.18 -3.45 -7.14
C MET A 97 4.71 -4.88 -7.17
N SER A 98 4.28 -5.67 -8.17
CA SER A 98 4.73 -7.05 -8.37
C SER A 98 6.06 -7.16 -9.10
N THR A 99 6.74 -6.04 -9.33
CA THR A 99 8.01 -5.97 -10.09
C THR A 99 7.91 -6.36 -11.57
N ASP A 100 6.70 -6.44 -12.12
CA ASP A 100 6.48 -6.71 -13.54
C ASP A 100 6.79 -5.49 -14.41
N SER A 101 6.70 -4.31 -13.81
CA SER A 101 7.03 -3.03 -14.42
C SER A 101 7.79 -2.13 -13.44
N THR A 102 8.63 -1.25 -13.98
CA THR A 102 9.32 -0.20 -13.20
C THR A 102 8.55 1.10 -13.16
N ALA A 103 7.56 1.27 -14.04
CA ALA A 103 6.80 2.51 -14.20
C ALA A 103 5.32 2.29 -13.84
N PRO A 104 4.78 2.97 -12.82
CA PRO A 104 3.36 2.82 -12.44
C PRO A 104 2.39 3.24 -13.55
N THR A 105 2.82 4.08 -14.49
CA THR A 105 2.01 4.47 -15.66
C THR A 105 1.73 3.32 -16.63
N THR A 106 2.42 2.19 -16.51
CA THR A 106 2.24 1.00 -17.35
C THR A 106 1.37 -0.07 -16.67
N ASP A 107 0.87 0.21 -15.47
CA ASP A 107 -0.02 -0.70 -14.77
C ASP A 107 -1.28 -0.94 -15.59
N ARG A 108 -1.61 -2.22 -15.76
CA ARG A 108 -2.76 -2.66 -16.56
C ARG A 108 -3.26 -4.00 -16.09
N THR A 109 -4.57 -4.13 -15.97
CA THR A 109 -5.27 -5.38 -15.66
C THR A 109 -6.36 -5.63 -16.68
N VAL A 110 -6.36 -6.81 -17.29
CA VAL A 110 -7.35 -7.22 -18.31
C VAL A 110 -8.01 -8.51 -17.88
N HIS A 111 -9.34 -8.52 -17.90
CA HIS A 111 -10.15 -9.70 -17.61
C HIS A 111 -10.75 -10.26 -18.87
N VAL A 112 -10.63 -11.58 -19.06
CA VAL A 112 -11.13 -12.28 -20.24
C VAL A 112 -12.07 -13.40 -19.80
N ASP A 113 -13.24 -13.47 -20.42
CA ASP A 113 -14.25 -14.50 -20.19
C ASP A 113 -13.69 -15.88 -20.49
N GLN A 114 -13.89 -16.84 -19.55
CA GLN A 114 -13.34 -18.19 -19.71
C GLN A 114 -14.01 -19.04 -20.79
N TYR A 115 -15.23 -18.69 -21.20
CA TYR A 115 -16.00 -19.45 -22.19
C TYR A 115 -15.98 -18.80 -23.57
N THR A 116 -16.21 -17.50 -23.61
CA THR A 116 -16.35 -16.75 -24.86
C THR A 116 -15.05 -16.13 -25.34
N GLY A 117 -14.05 -16.00 -24.49
CA GLY A 117 -12.79 -15.31 -24.77
C GLY A 117 -12.93 -13.81 -25.00
N LYS A 118 -14.10 -13.21 -24.67
CA LYS A 118 -14.31 -11.78 -24.77
C LYS A 118 -13.55 -11.07 -23.66
N ILE A 119 -13.01 -9.89 -23.95
CA ILE A 119 -12.44 -8.99 -22.96
C ILE A 119 -13.58 -8.32 -22.21
N LEU A 120 -13.71 -8.63 -20.92
CA LEU A 120 -14.75 -8.09 -20.06
C LEU A 120 -14.37 -6.71 -19.54
N ALA A 121 -13.10 -6.53 -19.19
CA ALA A 121 -12.58 -5.25 -18.70
C ALA A 121 -11.10 -5.08 -19.05
N ASP A 122 -10.70 -3.86 -19.37
CA ASP A 122 -9.30 -3.44 -19.59
C ASP A 122 -9.06 -2.19 -18.75
N VAL A 123 -8.39 -2.37 -17.64
CA VAL A 123 -8.15 -1.33 -16.68
C VAL A 123 -6.69 -0.91 -16.72
N ARG A 124 -6.47 0.39 -16.80
CA ARG A 124 -5.15 0.99 -16.93
C ARG A 124 -4.92 2.01 -15.82
N HIS A 125 -3.68 2.33 -15.56
CA HIS A 125 -3.32 3.41 -14.63
C HIS A 125 -4.07 4.72 -14.90
N THR A 126 -4.38 5.03 -16.17
CA THR A 126 -5.17 6.22 -16.52
C THR A 126 -6.57 6.23 -15.93
N ASP A 127 -7.12 5.04 -15.67
CA ASP A 127 -8.47 4.84 -15.15
C ASP A 127 -8.52 4.90 -13.62
N TYR A 128 -7.36 4.88 -12.95
CA TYR A 128 -7.30 5.00 -11.50
C TYR A 128 -7.77 6.37 -11.02
N SER A 129 -8.39 6.41 -9.85
CA SER A 129 -8.69 7.65 -9.16
C SER A 129 -7.41 8.45 -8.89
N LEU A 130 -7.53 9.74 -8.60
CA LEU A 130 -6.37 10.56 -8.24
C LEU A 130 -5.60 9.98 -7.05
N ALA A 131 -6.32 9.44 -6.06
CA ALA A 131 -5.73 8.78 -4.89
C ALA A 131 -4.99 7.49 -5.29
N GLY A 132 -5.59 6.65 -6.16
CA GLY A 132 -4.95 5.44 -6.68
C GLY A 132 -3.67 5.76 -7.47
N LYS A 133 -3.70 6.77 -8.31
CA LYS A 133 -2.51 7.27 -9.04
C LYS A 133 -1.41 7.75 -8.10
N ALA A 134 -1.78 8.55 -7.10
CA ALA A 134 -0.83 9.05 -6.11
C ALA A 134 -0.21 7.91 -5.29
N MET A 135 -1.01 6.89 -4.94
CA MET A 135 -0.54 5.70 -4.23
C MET A 135 0.44 4.88 -5.09
N ALA A 136 0.11 4.59 -6.35
CA ALA A 136 0.98 3.85 -7.25
C ALA A 136 2.33 4.56 -7.44
N VAL A 137 2.32 5.88 -7.65
CA VAL A 137 3.55 6.69 -7.75
C VAL A 137 4.30 6.72 -6.42
N GLY A 138 3.60 6.85 -5.29
CA GLY A 138 4.19 6.85 -3.95
C GLY A 138 4.90 5.54 -3.62
N ILE A 139 4.30 4.41 -3.98
CA ILE A 139 4.90 3.08 -3.82
C ILE A 139 6.15 2.96 -4.70
N ALA A 140 6.06 3.34 -5.98
CA ALA A 140 7.19 3.30 -6.90
C ALA A 140 8.35 4.21 -6.45
N LEU A 141 8.05 5.38 -5.89
CA LEU A 141 9.03 6.28 -5.27
C LEU A 141 9.72 5.60 -4.08
N HIS A 142 8.91 5.01 -3.18
CA HIS A 142 9.43 4.33 -1.99
C HIS A 142 10.27 3.10 -2.32
N MET A 143 9.88 2.34 -3.35
CA MET A 143 10.64 1.18 -3.84
C MET A 143 11.89 1.56 -4.63
N GLY A 144 12.05 2.84 -5.02
CA GLY A 144 13.18 3.29 -5.82
C GLY A 144 13.11 2.90 -7.31
N THR A 145 11.93 2.54 -7.81
CA THR A 145 11.76 2.06 -9.20
C THR A 145 11.65 3.18 -10.22
N LEU A 146 11.45 4.43 -9.78
CA LEU A 146 11.35 5.61 -10.67
C LEU A 146 12.71 6.10 -11.22
N GLY A 147 13.74 5.28 -11.12
CA GLY A 147 15.07 5.58 -11.61
C GLY A 147 16.05 6.03 -10.52
N LEU A 148 17.27 6.36 -10.94
CA LEU A 148 18.39 6.66 -10.02
C LEU A 148 18.07 7.78 -9.02
N TRP A 149 17.32 8.79 -9.42
CA TRP A 149 16.96 9.90 -8.53
C TRP A 149 16.11 9.45 -7.34
N SER A 150 15.17 8.49 -7.52
CA SER A 150 14.34 7.96 -6.44
C SER A 150 15.17 7.11 -5.48
N VAL A 151 16.14 6.34 -5.98
CA VAL A 151 17.09 5.62 -5.16
C VAL A 151 17.94 6.58 -4.33
N LEU A 152 18.44 7.67 -4.93
CA LEU A 152 19.22 8.68 -4.21
C LEU A 152 18.36 9.39 -3.14
N ALA A 153 17.12 9.76 -3.47
CA ALA A 153 16.20 10.37 -2.51
C ALA A 153 15.94 9.46 -1.30
N ASN A 154 15.67 8.18 -1.55
CA ASN A 154 15.47 7.19 -0.49
C ASN A 154 16.75 6.99 0.33
N THR A 155 17.91 6.95 -0.31
CA THR A 155 19.21 6.85 0.38
C THR A 155 19.44 8.04 1.32
N VAL A 156 19.20 9.27 0.84
CA VAL A 156 19.33 10.48 1.67
C VAL A 156 18.36 10.44 2.83
N MET A 157 17.11 10.00 2.60
CA MET A 157 16.12 9.85 3.66
C MET A 157 16.56 8.83 4.72
N CYS A 158 17.06 7.67 4.31
CA CYS A 158 17.57 6.64 5.22
C CYS A 158 18.78 7.16 6.02
N LEU A 159 19.72 7.86 5.37
CA LEU A 159 20.86 8.45 6.07
C LEU A 159 20.44 9.52 7.07
N ALA A 160 19.44 10.34 6.75
CA ALA A 160 18.87 11.32 7.67
C ALA A 160 18.25 10.64 8.89
N VAL A 161 17.48 9.57 8.71
CA VAL A 161 16.92 8.78 9.81
C VAL A 161 18.03 8.19 10.68
N LEU A 162 19.05 7.57 10.09
CA LEU A 162 20.19 7.02 10.81
C LEU A 162 20.92 8.12 11.61
N PHE A 163 21.13 9.29 11.01
CA PHE A 163 21.74 10.45 11.70
C PHE A 163 20.88 10.91 12.88
N LEU A 164 19.56 11.00 12.72
CA LEU A 164 18.66 11.35 13.82
C LEU A 164 18.69 10.33 14.96
N CYS A 165 18.69 9.04 14.63
CA CYS A 165 18.80 7.98 15.62
C CYS A 165 20.15 8.06 16.38
N ALA A 166 21.24 8.16 15.64
CA ALA A 166 22.59 8.25 16.24
C ALA A 166 22.75 9.50 17.12
N SER A 167 22.33 10.67 16.62
CA SER A 167 22.39 11.92 17.37
C SER A 167 21.51 11.87 18.63
N SER A 168 20.33 11.26 18.56
CA SER A 168 19.44 11.07 19.71
C SER A 168 20.09 10.19 20.78
N LEU A 169 20.75 9.10 20.38
CA LEU A 169 21.51 8.24 21.31
C LEU A 169 22.66 8.98 21.98
N VAL A 170 23.42 9.76 21.20
CA VAL A 170 24.54 10.56 21.73
C VAL A 170 24.04 11.63 22.69
N LEU A 171 22.94 12.32 22.34
CA LEU A 171 22.34 13.33 23.23
C LEU A 171 21.80 12.71 24.51
N TRP A 172 21.12 11.56 24.41
CA TRP A 172 20.68 10.82 25.58
C TRP A 172 21.87 10.41 26.45
N TRP A 173 22.94 9.88 25.86
CA TRP A 173 24.15 9.47 26.59
C TRP A 173 24.81 10.63 27.32
N LYS A 174 24.93 11.79 26.68
CA LYS A 174 25.52 13.00 27.28
C LYS A 174 24.67 13.61 28.42
N ARG A 175 23.35 13.48 28.32
CA ARG A 175 22.38 14.07 29.25
C ARG A 175 21.95 13.15 30.38
N ARG A 176 22.27 11.87 30.31
CA ARG A 176 21.94 10.93 31.38
C ARG A 176 22.66 11.28 32.68
N PRO A 177 22.01 11.13 33.86
CA PRO A 177 22.66 11.33 35.16
C PRO A 177 23.87 10.40 35.32
N SER A 178 24.94 10.90 35.90
CA SER A 178 26.26 10.21 36.00
C SER A 178 26.28 8.95 36.89
N LYS A 179 25.20 8.62 37.58
CA LYS A 179 25.06 7.35 38.31
C LYS A 179 24.82 6.23 37.33
N ALA A 180 25.91 5.61 36.95
CA ALA A 180 25.98 4.54 35.95
C ALA A 180 24.94 3.43 36.14
N GLY A 181 24.35 2.98 35.08
CA GLY A 181 23.56 1.75 35.02
C GLY A 181 22.04 1.90 35.02
N ARG A 182 21.47 3.10 35.10
CA ARG A 182 20.01 3.30 35.02
C ARG A 182 19.59 3.90 33.68
N LEU A 183 18.51 3.36 33.11
CA LEU A 183 17.80 3.92 31.96
C LEU A 183 16.90 5.08 32.46
N VAL A 184 17.53 6.18 32.91
CA VAL A 184 16.81 7.34 33.44
C VAL A 184 16.61 8.37 32.33
N ALA A 185 15.41 8.91 32.24
CA ALA A 185 15.12 10.02 31.33
C ALA A 185 15.88 11.28 31.78
N PRO A 186 16.44 12.07 30.87
CA PRO A 186 17.06 13.34 31.20
C PRO A 186 16.05 14.26 31.89
N PRO A 187 16.46 15.08 32.87
CA PRO A 187 15.56 16.02 33.52
C PRO A 187 14.97 16.99 32.49
N MET A 188 13.66 17.20 32.57
CA MET A 188 12.95 18.09 31.66
C MET A 188 13.43 19.53 31.86
N PRO A 189 13.80 20.26 30.79
CA PRO A 189 14.17 21.67 30.91
C PRO A 189 13.00 22.47 31.48
N ARG A 190 13.29 23.39 32.41
CA ARG A 190 12.28 24.24 33.07
C ARG A 190 11.59 25.22 32.09
N GLU A 191 12.26 25.57 31.03
CA GLU A 191 11.76 26.45 29.97
C GLU A 191 11.65 25.69 28.67
N LEU A 192 10.43 25.31 28.30
CA LEU A 192 10.11 24.71 27.02
C LEU A 192 9.26 25.68 26.19
N PRO A 193 9.87 26.61 25.44
CA PRO A 193 9.11 27.60 24.63
C PRO A 193 8.36 26.95 23.45
N LEU A 194 8.64 25.68 23.15
CA LEU A 194 8.10 25.02 21.95
C LEU A 194 7.17 23.83 22.27
N TRP A 195 6.65 23.73 23.51
CA TRP A 195 5.72 22.66 23.89
C TRP A 195 4.50 22.59 22.97
N GLN A 196 3.92 23.74 22.63
CA GLN A 196 2.76 23.81 21.73
C GLN A 196 3.11 23.29 20.35
N GLY A 197 4.29 23.61 19.81
CA GLY A 197 4.77 23.08 18.54
C GLY A 197 4.96 21.55 18.57
N ALA A 198 5.51 21.01 19.64
CA ALA A 198 5.67 19.57 19.80
C ALA A 198 4.32 18.84 19.85
N VAL A 199 3.31 19.41 20.52
CA VAL A 199 1.95 18.88 20.56
C VAL A 199 1.31 18.91 19.15
N LEU A 200 1.45 20.03 18.43
CA LEU A 200 0.91 20.13 17.06
C LEU A 200 1.56 19.13 16.10
N VAL A 201 2.88 18.94 16.18
CA VAL A 201 3.58 17.93 15.37
C VAL A 201 3.11 16.52 15.76
N GLY A 202 2.99 16.23 17.06
CA GLY A 202 2.49 14.95 17.56
C GLY A 202 1.06 14.65 17.07
N LEU A 203 0.17 15.65 17.09
CA LEU A 203 -1.18 15.54 16.54
C LEU A 203 -1.17 15.30 15.02
N GLY A 204 -0.36 16.07 14.28
CA GLY A 204 -0.21 15.90 12.84
C GLY A 204 0.26 14.49 12.46
N VAL A 205 1.27 13.98 13.13
CA VAL A 205 1.77 12.61 12.95
C VAL A 205 0.70 11.58 13.31
N SER A 206 -0.03 11.79 14.42
CA SER A 206 -1.11 10.88 14.85
C SER A 206 -2.28 10.83 13.86
N MET A 207 -2.58 11.96 13.22
CA MET A 207 -3.59 12.01 12.16
C MET A 207 -3.12 11.33 10.87
N ALA A 208 -1.86 11.53 10.49
CA ALA A 208 -1.27 10.90 9.31
C ALA A 208 -1.06 9.38 9.49
N PHE A 209 -0.78 8.95 10.71
CA PHE A 209 -0.50 7.55 11.06
C PHE A 209 -1.35 7.12 12.27
N PRO A 210 -2.63 6.74 12.08
CA PRO A 210 -3.55 6.42 13.18
C PRO A 210 -3.02 5.37 14.16
N MET A 211 -2.31 4.36 13.68
CA MET A 211 -1.70 3.34 14.53
C MET A 211 -0.60 3.91 15.45
N ALA A 212 0.18 4.88 14.96
CA ALA A 212 1.15 5.59 15.79
C ALA A 212 0.46 6.45 16.86
N GLY A 213 -0.66 7.09 16.50
CA GLY A 213 -1.50 7.83 17.43
C GLY A 213 -2.06 6.94 18.55
N ILE A 214 -2.59 5.77 18.20
CA ILE A 214 -3.09 4.79 19.17
C ILE A 214 -1.95 4.32 20.08
N ALA A 215 -0.80 3.97 19.53
CA ALA A 215 0.37 3.55 20.31
C ALA A 215 0.81 4.65 21.31
N LEU A 216 0.84 5.90 20.86
CA LEU A 216 1.16 7.05 21.73
C LEU A 216 0.14 7.19 22.87
N LEU A 217 -1.15 7.09 22.58
CA LEU A 217 -2.20 7.14 23.60
C LEU A 217 -2.10 6.00 24.59
N VAL A 218 -1.80 4.78 24.15
CA VAL A 218 -1.58 3.62 25.03
C VAL A 218 -0.38 3.86 25.95
N VAL A 219 0.73 4.35 25.42
CA VAL A 219 1.93 4.67 26.22
C VAL A 219 1.62 5.75 27.25
N LEU A 220 0.94 6.83 26.87
CA LEU A 220 0.54 7.89 27.78
C LEU A 220 -0.43 7.39 28.88
N ALA A 221 -1.38 6.55 28.50
CA ALA A 221 -2.30 5.95 29.46
C ALA A 221 -1.57 5.03 30.45
N LEU A 222 -0.65 4.18 29.98
CA LEU A 222 0.17 3.34 30.83
C LEU A 222 1.06 4.17 31.78
N ASP A 223 1.66 5.22 31.27
CA ASP A 223 2.47 6.12 32.11
C ASP A 223 1.64 6.80 33.19
N THR A 224 0.50 7.39 32.80
CA THR A 224 -0.33 8.16 33.75
C THR A 224 -1.13 7.30 34.71
N LEU A 225 -1.62 6.14 34.30
CA LEU A 225 -2.52 5.30 35.10
C LEU A 225 -1.77 4.23 35.91
N VAL A 226 -0.67 3.72 35.36
CA VAL A 226 0.07 2.58 35.96
C VAL A 226 1.40 3.03 36.52
N LEU A 227 2.30 3.57 35.69
CA LEU A 227 3.67 3.88 36.09
C LEU A 227 3.74 4.99 37.14
N SER A 228 2.90 6.01 36.98
CA SER A 228 2.84 7.13 37.96
C SER A 228 2.37 6.69 39.36
N ARG A 229 1.62 5.58 39.44
CA ARG A 229 1.09 5.03 40.71
C ARG A 229 1.99 4.00 41.37
N LEU A 230 3.05 3.54 40.71
CA LEU A 230 3.98 2.56 41.22
C LEU A 230 5.25 3.24 41.78
N PRO A 231 5.36 3.45 43.10
CA PRO A 231 6.45 4.22 43.68
C PRO A 231 7.83 3.61 43.46
N LYS A 232 7.92 2.27 43.40
CA LYS A 232 9.17 1.53 43.10
C LYS A 232 9.66 1.76 41.68
N VAL A 233 8.74 1.80 40.69
CA VAL A 233 9.07 2.04 39.29
C VAL A 233 9.47 3.52 39.10
N ARG A 234 8.73 4.43 39.72
CA ARG A 234 9.06 5.87 39.71
C ARG A 234 10.46 6.15 40.26
N GLN A 235 10.84 5.50 41.38
CA GLN A 235 12.19 5.64 41.96
C GLN A 235 13.31 5.06 41.08
N SER A 236 13.02 4.11 40.19
CA SER A 236 13.99 3.56 39.24
C SER A 236 14.13 4.39 37.97
N LEU A 237 13.14 5.25 37.69
CA LEU A 237 13.10 6.11 36.51
C LEU A 237 13.46 7.57 36.78
N THR A 238 13.50 7.98 38.06
CA THR A 238 13.98 9.27 38.53
C THR A 238 15.33 9.11 39.23
#